data_c228fb23f94c459f54848e6a0ffbbd0f
#
_entry.id   c228fb23f94c459f54848e6a0ffbbd0f
#
_cell.length_a   1.000
_cell.length_b   1.000
_cell.length_c   1.000
_cell.angle_alpha   90.00
_cell.angle_beta   90.00
_cell.angle_gamma   90.00
#
_symmetry.space_group_name_H-M   'P 1'
#
loop_
_entity.id
_entity.type
_entity.pdbx_description
1 polymer ?
#
loop_
_entity_poly.entity_id
_entity_poly.type
_entity_poly.pdbx_seq_one_letter_code
_entity_poly.pdbx_strand_id
1 'polypeptide(L)'
;IIFNPIFQKSNKQKGSYNTMEIKQLEYFRAIVDAGTISGAARNLHMTQPPLSYQIKMLEEELGVKLFVRGAKNITLTEAGKALYIRAGSLLTMADITKREVIKANEAATIHIGLAPSTVSMMAKQFKIYAVKHPEIHFDIHEGSTFTLKDQLENRVVDITTLRTPISVNGYAS
;
A
#
# COMPACT_ATOMS: atom_id res chain seq x y z
N ILE A 1 14.38 -21.93 23.65
CA ILE A 1 13.04 -21.31 23.59
C ILE A 1 13.16 -20.02 24.35
N ILE A 2 13.30 -18.90 23.64
CA ILE A 2 13.41 -17.56 24.24
C ILE A 2 12.01 -16.96 24.22
N PHE A 3 11.40 -16.84 25.40
CA PHE A 3 10.09 -16.23 25.59
C PHE A 3 10.26 -14.70 25.62
N ASN A 4 9.57 -13.99 24.75
CA ASN A 4 9.58 -12.52 24.70
C ASN A 4 8.51 -11.99 25.68
N PRO A 5 8.86 -11.23 26.75
CA PRO A 5 7.93 -10.82 27.80
C PRO A 5 7.07 -9.59 27.47
N ILE A 6 6.86 -9.25 26.20
CA ILE A 6 6.09 -8.05 25.80
C ILE A 6 4.56 -8.24 25.94
N PHE A 7 4.08 -9.45 26.25
CA PHE A 7 2.62 -9.75 26.30
C PHE A 7 2.01 -9.80 27.72
N GLN A 8 2.61 -9.16 28.73
CA GLN A 8 1.95 -9.07 30.03
C GLN A 8 1.81 -7.62 30.51
N LYS A 9 0.73 -6.99 30.10
CA LYS A 9 -0.15 -6.11 30.90
C LYS A 9 -1.34 -5.66 30.06
N SER A 10 -2.28 -6.56 29.83
CA SER A 10 -3.62 -6.17 29.41
C SER A 10 -4.46 -5.99 30.64
N ASN A 11 -4.73 -4.75 30.99
CA ASN A 11 -5.70 -4.37 32.01
C ASN A 11 -7.11 -4.64 31.45
N LYS A 12 -7.91 -5.38 32.18
CA LYS A 12 -9.32 -5.66 31.89
C LYS A 12 -10.10 -4.35 31.79
N GLN A 13 -10.49 -3.95 30.61
CA GLN A 13 -11.66 -3.12 30.41
C GLN A 13 -12.58 -3.78 29.38
N LYS A 14 -13.80 -4.06 29.82
CA LYS A 14 -14.92 -4.52 29.00
C LYS A 14 -15.27 -3.41 27.98
N GLY A 15 -15.47 -3.78 26.73
CA GLY A 15 -16.18 -2.96 25.77
C GLY A 15 -15.37 -2.68 24.51
N SER A 16 -15.88 -3.15 23.40
CA SER A 16 -15.51 -2.80 22.02
C SER A 16 -13.99 -2.82 21.74
N TYR A 17 -13.53 -3.83 21.04
CA TYR A 17 -12.23 -3.79 20.40
C TYR A 17 -12.23 -2.64 19.40
N ASN A 18 -11.79 -1.47 19.87
CA ASN A 18 -11.52 -0.34 19.01
C ASN A 18 -10.22 -0.71 18.27
N THR A 19 -10.35 -1.33 17.15
CA THR A 19 -9.23 -1.73 16.30
C THR A 19 -9.04 -0.64 15.27
N MET A 20 -7.81 -0.13 15.16
CA MET A 20 -7.41 0.82 14.12
C MET A 20 -7.91 0.37 12.74
N GLU A 21 -8.77 1.15 12.13
CA GLU A 21 -9.40 0.82 10.85
C GLU A 21 -8.52 1.25 9.67
N ILE A 22 -8.52 0.46 8.61
CA ILE A 22 -7.82 0.81 7.34
C ILE A 22 -8.23 2.19 6.85
N LYS A 23 -9.52 2.53 6.98
CA LYS A 23 -10.05 3.82 6.56
C LYS A 23 -9.50 5.01 7.35
N GLN A 24 -9.20 4.81 8.63
CA GLN A 24 -8.54 5.83 9.44
C GLN A 24 -7.09 6.08 8.98
N LEU A 25 -6.40 5.04 8.53
CA LEU A 25 -5.07 5.18 7.92
C LEU A 25 -5.10 5.94 6.60
N GLU A 26 -6.10 5.69 5.76
CA GLU A 26 -6.34 6.46 4.52
C GLU A 26 -6.56 7.94 4.85
N TYR A 27 -7.41 8.24 5.80
CA TYR A 27 -7.69 9.60 6.24
C TYR A 27 -6.46 10.29 6.81
N PHE A 28 -5.71 9.58 7.66
CA PHE A 28 -4.49 10.11 8.23
C PHE A 28 -3.47 10.47 7.14
N ARG A 29 -3.22 9.58 6.18
CA ARG A 29 -2.31 9.85 5.05
C ARG A 29 -2.79 11.00 4.19
N ALA A 30 -4.07 11.00 3.81
CA ALA A 30 -4.63 12.10 3.01
C ALA A 30 -4.44 13.47 3.67
N ILE A 31 -4.52 13.55 4.99
CA ILE A 31 -4.28 14.78 5.74
C ILE A 31 -2.81 15.20 5.68
N VAL A 32 -1.89 14.25 5.84
CA VAL A 32 -0.44 14.52 5.73
C VAL A 32 -0.08 15.01 4.33
N ASP A 33 -0.57 14.31 3.31
CA ASP A 33 -0.27 14.60 1.90
C ASP A 33 -0.86 15.96 1.45
N ALA A 34 -2.05 16.31 1.96
CA ALA A 34 -2.68 17.61 1.69
C ALA A 34 -2.14 18.78 2.54
N GLY A 35 -1.37 18.50 3.60
CA GLY A 35 -0.82 19.48 4.52
C GLY A 35 -1.85 20.20 5.40
N THR A 36 -3.15 19.98 5.19
CA THR A 36 -4.26 20.54 5.99
C THR A 36 -5.46 19.60 6.02
N ILE A 37 -6.21 19.62 7.13
CA ILE A 37 -7.44 18.81 7.26
C ILE A 37 -8.49 19.25 6.22
N SER A 38 -8.65 20.55 5.99
CA SER A 38 -9.61 21.07 5.01
C SER A 38 -9.23 20.71 3.56
N GLY A 39 -7.92 20.67 3.26
CA GLY A 39 -7.41 20.20 1.96
C GLY A 39 -7.70 18.72 1.74
N ALA A 40 -7.40 17.90 2.74
CA ALA A 40 -7.69 16.47 2.71
C ALA A 40 -9.20 16.19 2.57
N ALA A 41 -10.04 16.92 3.31
CA ALA A 41 -11.49 16.74 3.23
C ALA A 41 -12.01 17.01 1.81
N ARG A 42 -11.51 18.05 1.13
CA ARG A 42 -11.86 18.33 -0.28
C ARG A 42 -11.42 17.20 -1.21
N ASN A 43 -10.18 16.70 -1.04
CA ASN A 43 -9.65 15.61 -1.86
C ASN A 43 -10.44 14.30 -1.68
N LEU A 44 -10.95 14.08 -0.47
CA LEU A 44 -11.76 12.92 -0.11
C LEU A 44 -13.27 13.12 -0.38
N HIS A 45 -13.67 14.24 -0.98
CA HIS A 45 -15.07 14.59 -1.24
C HIS A 45 -15.96 14.52 0.02
N MET A 46 -15.44 14.95 1.15
CA MET A 46 -16.15 14.97 2.44
C MET A 46 -16.01 16.30 3.15
N THR A 47 -16.80 16.51 4.20
CA THR A 47 -16.66 17.69 5.07
C THR A 47 -15.57 17.50 6.13
N GLN A 48 -15.01 18.60 6.63
CA GLN A 48 -13.93 18.56 7.62
C GLN A 48 -14.32 17.91 8.97
N PRO A 49 -15.53 18.13 9.54
CA PRO A 49 -15.86 17.62 10.87
C PRO A 49 -15.75 16.10 11.02
N PRO A 50 -16.32 15.25 10.12
CA PRO A 50 -16.18 13.81 10.23
C PRO A 50 -14.72 13.35 10.06
N LEU A 51 -13.93 14.01 9.19
CA LEU A 51 -12.52 13.68 9.03
C LEU A 51 -11.72 13.97 10.32
N SER A 52 -11.95 15.15 10.93
CA SER A 52 -11.32 15.52 12.21
C SER A 52 -11.72 14.57 13.34
N TYR A 53 -12.97 14.12 13.36
CA TYR A 53 -13.47 13.16 14.34
C TYR A 53 -12.76 11.81 14.21
N GLN A 54 -12.61 11.28 12.99
CA GLN A 54 -11.93 10.01 12.77
C GLN A 54 -10.46 10.05 13.22
N ILE A 55 -9.77 11.14 12.97
CA ILE A 55 -8.40 11.30 13.45
C ILE A 55 -8.34 11.37 14.98
N LYS A 56 -9.29 12.10 15.61
CA LYS A 56 -9.37 12.15 17.06
C LYS A 56 -9.56 10.75 17.66
N MET A 57 -10.46 9.94 17.09
CA MET A 57 -10.68 8.55 17.51
C MET A 57 -9.42 7.71 17.37
N LEU A 58 -8.68 7.84 16.27
CA LEU A 58 -7.42 7.16 16.04
C LEU A 58 -6.35 7.55 17.08
N GLU A 59 -6.22 8.86 17.39
CA GLU A 59 -5.31 9.36 18.43
C GLU A 59 -5.68 8.84 19.82
N GLU A 60 -6.98 8.79 20.13
CA GLU A 60 -7.50 8.27 21.41
C GLU A 60 -7.23 6.77 21.57
N GLU A 61 -7.41 6.00 20.50
CA GLU A 61 -7.12 4.57 20.49
C GLU A 61 -5.62 4.29 20.68
N LEU A 62 -4.77 5.01 19.95
CA LEU A 62 -3.32 4.86 20.05
C LEU A 62 -2.74 5.45 21.34
N GLY A 63 -3.49 6.26 22.07
CA GLY A 63 -3.06 6.95 23.29
C GLY A 63 -1.99 8.03 23.05
N VAL A 64 -1.79 8.44 21.79
CA VAL A 64 -0.76 9.43 21.41
C VAL A 64 -1.30 10.44 20.40
N LYS A 65 -0.72 11.64 20.38
CA LYS A 65 -1.00 12.62 19.34
C LYS A 65 -0.18 12.35 18.10
N LEU A 66 -0.83 12.40 16.94
CA LEU A 66 -0.21 12.20 15.64
C LEU A 66 0.19 13.53 14.99
N PHE A 67 -0.52 14.62 15.34
CA PHE A 67 -0.29 15.95 14.82
C PHE A 67 0.10 16.94 15.92
N VAL A 68 1.00 17.87 15.59
CA VAL A 68 1.31 19.02 16.44
C VAL A 68 0.22 20.07 16.25
N ARG A 69 -0.40 20.52 17.36
CA ARG A 69 -1.40 21.60 17.33
C ARG A 69 -0.70 22.96 17.28
N GLY A 70 -1.22 23.87 16.50
CA GLY A 70 -0.85 25.29 16.57
C GLY A 70 -0.25 25.92 15.31
N ALA A 71 -0.05 25.17 14.24
CA ALA A 71 0.44 25.70 12.96
C ALA A 71 -0.68 25.87 11.93
N LYS A 72 -0.53 26.83 11.01
CA LYS A 72 -1.37 26.95 9.81
C LYS A 72 -1.32 25.67 8.96
N ASN A 73 -0.20 24.95 9.00
CA ASN A 73 0.02 23.70 8.33
C ASN A 73 0.13 22.56 9.36
N ILE A 74 -0.25 21.36 8.95
CA ILE A 74 -0.13 20.16 9.75
C ILE A 74 1.34 19.75 9.86
N THR A 75 1.80 19.54 11.09
CA THR A 75 3.12 18.99 11.39
C THR A 75 2.94 17.70 12.16
N LEU A 76 3.69 16.67 11.77
CA LEU A 76 3.64 15.36 12.43
C LEU A 76 4.45 15.36 13.74
N THR A 77 3.93 14.67 14.73
CA THR A 77 4.73 14.21 15.88
C THR A 77 5.66 13.05 15.45
N GLU A 78 6.57 12.62 16.32
CA GLU A 78 7.37 11.41 16.06
C GLU A 78 6.48 10.16 15.90
N ALA A 79 5.42 10.03 16.70
CA ALA A 79 4.42 8.99 16.54
C ALA A 79 3.70 9.09 15.18
N GLY A 80 3.35 10.30 14.75
CA GLY A 80 2.78 10.56 13.44
C GLY A 80 3.70 10.16 12.28
N LYS A 81 4.99 10.47 12.37
CA LYS A 81 5.99 10.05 11.36
C LYS A 81 6.09 8.53 11.28
N ALA A 82 6.17 7.84 12.41
CA ALA A 82 6.20 6.40 12.48
C ALA A 82 4.93 5.78 11.85
N LEU A 83 3.75 6.33 12.18
CA LEU A 83 2.49 5.87 11.62
C LEU A 83 2.42 6.12 10.10
N TYR A 84 2.89 7.27 9.60
CA TYR A 84 2.86 7.60 8.17
C TYR A 84 3.59 6.55 7.32
N ILE A 85 4.77 6.14 7.77
CA ILE A 85 5.56 5.09 7.10
C ILE A 85 4.82 3.75 7.13
N ARG A 86 4.33 3.34 8.31
CA ARG A 86 3.66 2.05 8.47
C ARG A 86 2.28 2.00 7.81
N ALA A 87 1.52 3.10 7.85
CA ALA A 87 0.25 3.21 7.16
C ALA A 87 0.39 2.98 5.65
N GLY A 88 1.46 3.50 5.03
CA GLY A 88 1.75 3.23 3.62
C GLY A 88 1.85 1.74 3.32
N SER A 89 2.65 1.01 4.09
CA SER A 89 2.82 -0.43 3.91
C SER A 89 1.52 -1.21 4.17
N LEU A 90 0.74 -0.84 5.19
CA LEU A 90 -0.53 -1.49 5.51
C LEU A 90 -1.58 -1.29 4.42
N LEU A 91 -1.71 -0.07 3.89
CA LEU A 91 -2.65 0.24 2.81
C LEU A 91 -2.28 -0.51 1.52
N THR A 92 -0.98 -0.54 1.17
CA THR A 92 -0.49 -1.33 0.04
C THR A 92 -0.82 -2.82 0.23
N MET A 93 -0.58 -3.37 1.42
CA MET A 93 -0.89 -4.77 1.72
C MET A 93 -2.39 -5.05 1.63
N ALA A 94 -3.25 -4.15 2.12
CA ALA A 94 -4.70 -4.28 2.03
C ALA A 94 -5.17 -4.31 0.56
N ASP A 95 -4.61 -3.45 -0.30
CA ASP A 95 -4.91 -3.43 -1.72
C ASP A 95 -4.43 -4.69 -2.46
N ILE A 96 -3.24 -5.18 -2.11
CA ILE A 96 -2.72 -6.45 -2.64
C ILE A 96 -3.66 -7.59 -2.25
N THR A 97 -3.98 -7.72 -0.96
CA THR A 97 -4.86 -8.77 -0.43
C THR A 97 -6.23 -8.74 -1.13
N LYS A 98 -6.81 -7.55 -1.29
CA LYS A 98 -8.09 -7.40 -2.00
C LYS A 98 -7.99 -7.92 -3.44
N ARG A 99 -6.93 -7.55 -4.16
CA ARG A 99 -6.70 -8.03 -5.53
C ARG A 99 -6.51 -9.54 -5.58
N GLU A 100 -5.70 -10.11 -4.68
CA GLU A 100 -5.46 -11.55 -4.61
C GLU A 100 -6.74 -12.33 -4.32
N VAL A 101 -7.58 -11.85 -3.39
CA VAL A 101 -8.87 -12.49 -3.08
C VAL A 101 -9.84 -12.43 -4.27
N ILE A 102 -9.91 -11.31 -4.96
CA ILE A 102 -10.74 -11.18 -6.17
C ILE A 102 -10.27 -12.16 -7.25
N LYS A 103 -8.95 -12.24 -7.45
CA LYS A 103 -8.32 -13.13 -8.43
C LYS A 103 -8.36 -14.61 -8.06
N ALA A 104 -8.56 -14.96 -6.81
CA ALA A 104 -8.60 -16.36 -6.37
C ALA A 104 -9.69 -17.21 -7.08
N ASN A 105 -10.69 -16.55 -7.67
CA ASN A 105 -11.75 -17.18 -8.46
C ASN A 105 -11.59 -16.98 -9.99
N GLU A 106 -10.54 -16.30 -10.42
CA GLU A 106 -10.27 -16.06 -11.84
C GLU A 106 -9.12 -16.96 -12.32
N ALA A 107 -9.05 -17.18 -13.64
CA ALA A 107 -7.90 -17.85 -14.25
C ALA A 107 -6.61 -17.11 -13.85
N ALA A 108 -5.55 -17.86 -13.57
CA ALA A 108 -4.29 -17.30 -13.09
C ALA A 108 -3.80 -16.21 -14.05
N THR A 109 -3.74 -14.95 -13.58
CA THR A 109 -3.22 -13.83 -14.37
C THR A 109 -1.82 -13.52 -13.90
N ILE A 110 -0.86 -13.51 -14.82
CA ILE A 110 0.53 -13.11 -14.58
C ILE A 110 0.70 -11.68 -15.10
N HIS A 111 1.04 -10.74 -14.21
CA HIS A 111 1.31 -9.36 -14.57
C HIS A 111 2.78 -9.20 -14.94
N ILE A 112 3.05 -8.75 -16.15
CA ILE A 112 4.41 -8.68 -16.70
C ILE A 112 4.74 -7.25 -17.12
N GLY A 113 5.81 -6.70 -16.55
CA GLY A 113 6.36 -5.43 -16.95
C GLY A 113 7.38 -5.59 -18.07
N LEU A 114 7.19 -4.91 -19.20
CA LEU A 114 8.10 -4.98 -20.33
C LEU A 114 8.63 -3.59 -20.72
N ALA A 115 9.95 -3.50 -20.90
CA ALA A 115 10.52 -2.34 -21.56
C ALA A 115 10.09 -2.33 -23.02
N PRO A 116 9.86 -1.14 -23.64
CA PRO A 116 9.41 -1.03 -25.05
C PRO A 116 10.24 -1.85 -26.03
N SER A 117 11.55 -1.91 -25.81
CA SER A 117 12.47 -2.69 -26.65
C SER A 117 12.30 -4.21 -26.57
N THR A 118 11.62 -4.73 -25.54
CA THR A 118 11.46 -6.17 -25.31
C THR A 118 10.06 -6.68 -25.66
N VAL A 119 9.07 -5.79 -25.80
CA VAL A 119 7.67 -6.14 -26.06
C VAL A 119 7.51 -7.08 -27.25
N SER A 120 8.07 -6.70 -28.42
CA SER A 120 7.91 -7.49 -29.64
C SER A 120 8.53 -8.89 -29.55
N MET A 121 9.64 -9.02 -28.84
CA MET A 121 10.32 -10.31 -28.65
C MET A 121 9.52 -11.20 -27.70
N MET A 122 9.06 -10.64 -26.59
CA MET A 122 8.35 -11.39 -25.55
C MET A 122 6.93 -11.76 -25.97
N ALA A 123 6.23 -10.91 -26.71
CA ALA A 123 4.87 -11.17 -27.18
C ALA A 123 4.74 -12.48 -27.97
N LYS A 124 5.75 -12.83 -28.78
CA LYS A 124 5.77 -14.11 -29.51
C LYS A 124 5.85 -15.30 -28.56
N GLN A 125 6.66 -15.20 -27.51
CA GLN A 125 6.83 -16.27 -26.52
C GLN A 125 5.55 -16.45 -25.68
N PHE A 126 4.94 -15.35 -25.25
CA PHE A 126 3.67 -15.40 -24.52
C PHE A 126 2.53 -15.99 -25.34
N LYS A 127 2.47 -15.66 -26.64
CA LYS A 127 1.48 -16.29 -27.54
C LYS A 127 1.65 -17.80 -27.63
N ILE A 128 2.90 -18.29 -27.76
CA ILE A 128 3.19 -19.72 -27.81
C ILE A 128 2.80 -20.40 -26.48
N TYR A 129 3.09 -19.74 -25.36
CA TYR A 129 2.80 -20.25 -24.03
C TYR A 129 1.29 -20.28 -23.75
N ALA A 130 0.58 -19.21 -24.08
CA ALA A 130 -0.88 -19.10 -23.91
C ALA A 130 -1.66 -20.16 -24.68
N VAL A 131 -1.17 -20.58 -25.83
CA VAL A 131 -1.79 -21.70 -26.60
C VAL A 131 -1.67 -23.02 -25.85
N LYS A 132 -0.58 -23.24 -25.10
CA LYS A 132 -0.36 -24.48 -24.33
C LYS A 132 -1.01 -24.43 -22.96
N HIS A 133 -1.23 -23.24 -22.43
CA HIS A 133 -1.76 -22.98 -21.08
C HIS A 133 -2.91 -21.95 -21.13
N PRO A 134 -4.07 -22.34 -21.67
CA PRO A 134 -5.21 -21.43 -21.85
C PRO A 134 -5.82 -20.95 -20.53
N GLU A 135 -5.49 -21.64 -19.42
CA GLU A 135 -5.88 -21.26 -18.06
C GLU A 135 -5.07 -20.08 -17.50
N ILE A 136 -3.98 -19.66 -18.20
CA ILE A 136 -3.13 -18.56 -17.76
C ILE A 136 -3.38 -17.33 -18.64
N HIS A 137 -3.67 -16.20 -17.99
CA HIS A 137 -3.77 -14.90 -18.65
C HIS A 137 -2.50 -14.09 -18.40
N PHE A 138 -2.06 -13.33 -19.41
CA PHE A 138 -0.96 -12.39 -19.29
C PHE A 138 -1.48 -10.97 -19.37
N ASP A 139 -1.20 -10.18 -18.33
CA ASP A 139 -1.43 -8.75 -18.32
C ASP A 139 -0.09 -8.03 -18.49
N ILE A 140 0.06 -7.28 -19.59
CA ILE A 140 1.34 -6.71 -20.00
C ILE A 140 1.34 -5.20 -19.74
N HIS A 141 2.24 -4.77 -18.88
CA HIS A 141 2.50 -3.37 -18.55
C HIS A 141 3.75 -2.89 -19.29
N GLU A 142 3.64 -1.84 -20.06
CA GLU A 142 4.79 -1.22 -20.72
C GLU A 142 5.27 0.00 -19.92
N GLY A 143 6.59 0.11 -19.75
CA GLY A 143 7.13 1.23 -18.99
C GLY A 143 8.64 1.40 -19.07
N SER A 144 9.11 2.51 -18.52
CA SER A 144 10.55 2.75 -18.34
C SER A 144 11.13 1.81 -17.28
N THR A 145 12.44 1.60 -17.29
CA THR A 145 13.13 0.79 -16.26
C THR A 145 12.83 1.25 -14.84
N PHE A 146 12.71 2.55 -14.59
CA PHE A 146 12.39 3.10 -13.27
C PHE A 146 10.92 2.82 -12.88
N THR A 147 9.99 3.03 -13.81
CA THR A 147 8.55 2.74 -13.60
C THR A 147 8.33 1.26 -13.33
N LEU A 148 8.97 0.39 -14.13
CA LEU A 148 8.83 -1.06 -14.00
C LEU A 148 9.46 -1.59 -12.71
N LYS A 149 10.58 -1.00 -12.27
CA LYS A 149 11.17 -1.30 -10.96
C LYS A 149 10.21 -0.96 -9.84
N ASP A 150 9.64 0.25 -9.85
CA ASP A 150 8.66 0.68 -8.85
C ASP A 150 7.43 -0.24 -8.84
N GLN A 151 6.92 -0.60 -10.02
CA GLN A 151 5.81 -1.54 -10.15
C GLN A 151 6.13 -2.93 -9.59
N LEU A 152 7.35 -3.44 -9.79
CA LEU A 152 7.81 -4.71 -9.23
C LEU A 152 7.90 -4.63 -7.70
N GLU A 153 8.53 -3.58 -7.17
CA GLU A 153 8.67 -3.36 -5.74
C GLU A 153 7.32 -3.19 -5.03
N ASN A 154 6.35 -2.58 -5.71
CA ASN A 154 4.97 -2.42 -5.24
C ASN A 154 4.04 -3.59 -5.61
N ARG A 155 4.58 -4.69 -6.17
CA ARG A 155 3.82 -5.88 -6.58
C ARG A 155 2.67 -5.60 -7.55
N VAL A 156 2.80 -4.59 -8.38
CA VAL A 156 1.89 -4.30 -9.49
C VAL A 156 2.15 -5.26 -10.65
N VAL A 157 3.43 -5.64 -10.84
CA VAL A 157 3.84 -6.69 -11.75
C VAL A 157 4.55 -7.81 -11.00
N ASP A 158 4.39 -9.04 -11.47
CA ASP A 158 5.01 -10.24 -10.89
C ASP A 158 6.41 -10.47 -11.44
N ILE A 159 6.60 -10.14 -12.71
CA ILE A 159 7.86 -10.30 -13.47
C ILE A 159 8.09 -9.04 -14.28
N THR A 160 9.35 -8.62 -14.41
CA THR A 160 9.66 -7.50 -15.29
C THR A 160 11.02 -7.63 -15.99
N THR A 161 11.15 -6.98 -17.14
CA THR A 161 12.43 -6.80 -17.81
C THR A 161 13.00 -5.43 -17.45
N LEU A 162 14.20 -5.41 -16.91
CA LEU A 162 14.89 -4.17 -16.53
C LEU A 162 16.20 -4.03 -17.34
N ARG A 163 16.54 -2.82 -17.69
CA ARG A 163 17.84 -2.53 -18.32
C ARG A 163 18.89 -2.36 -17.23
N THR A 164 19.97 -3.11 -17.30
CA THR A 164 21.13 -2.99 -16.39
C THR A 164 22.00 -1.76 -16.75
N PRO A 165 22.75 -1.17 -15.78
CA PRO A 165 22.83 -1.58 -14.37
C PRO A 165 21.70 -0.98 -13.52
N ILE A 166 20.95 -1.82 -12.83
CA ILE A 166 19.97 -1.41 -11.82
C ILE A 166 19.96 -2.44 -10.69
N SER A 167 19.92 -1.98 -9.44
CA SER A 167 19.80 -2.87 -8.29
C SER A 167 18.33 -3.09 -7.94
N VAL A 168 17.95 -4.35 -7.76
CA VAL A 168 16.62 -4.76 -7.30
C VAL A 168 16.83 -5.70 -6.11
N ASN A 169 16.63 -5.17 -4.90
CA ASN A 169 16.85 -5.94 -3.67
C ASN A 169 15.75 -6.99 -3.49
N GLY A 170 16.16 -8.24 -3.24
CA GLY A 170 15.23 -9.31 -2.87
C GLY A 170 14.56 -10.04 -4.04
N TYR A 171 14.98 -9.80 -5.29
CA TYR A 171 14.48 -10.50 -6.47
C TYR A 171 15.58 -11.35 -7.14
N ALA A 172 15.18 -12.50 -7.69
CA ALA A 172 16.08 -13.32 -8.52
C ALA A 172 16.19 -12.69 -9.91
N SER A 173 17.40 -12.65 -10.46
CA SER A 173 17.71 -12.18 -11.83
C SER A 173 18.20 -13.32 -12.71
#